data_226deb57dc4e63cd5cc553e2b1bc3497
#
_entry.id   226deb57dc4e63cd5cc553e2b1bc3497
#
_cell.length_a   1.000
_cell.length_b   1.000
_cell.length_c   1.000
_cell.angle_alpha   90.00
_cell.angle_beta   90.00
_cell.angle_gamma   90.00
#
_symmetry.space_group_name_H-M   'P 1'
#
loop_
_entity.id
_entity.type
_entity.pdbx_description
1 polymer ?
#
loop_
_entity_poly.entity_id
_entity_poly.type
_entity_poly.pdbx_seq_one_letter_code
_entity_poly.pdbx_strand_id
1 'polypeptide(L)'
;ETVWERIQALDSDWREDGGLTVDCSFYELPDRLAGGSIGGIDHVNLTLEHVIHATAKDFGRQYRRFAEQLCDYARFSGSLYLSGGAILKNPILRQAVTEAMDIPHTVAASADEVYGGLFKLAKKCVDGRETI
;
A
#
# COMPACT_ATOMS: atom_id res chain seq x y z
N GLU A 1 22.21 3.73 -12.80
CA GLU A 1 21.28 3.44 -11.70
C GLU A 1 19.99 4.21 -11.93
N THR A 2 18.86 3.51 -12.00
CA THR A 2 17.55 4.11 -12.19
C THR A 2 16.99 4.62 -10.85
N VAL A 3 16.01 5.54 -10.91
CA VAL A 3 15.30 6.02 -9.70
C VAL A 3 14.67 4.85 -8.95
N TRP A 4 14.17 3.85 -9.67
CA TRP A 4 13.56 2.66 -9.06
C TRP A 4 14.55 1.80 -8.29
N GLU A 5 15.77 1.60 -8.81
CA GLU A 5 16.83 0.88 -8.10
C GLU A 5 17.20 1.60 -6.80
N ARG A 6 17.28 2.94 -6.84
CA ARG A 6 17.53 3.74 -5.64
C ARG A 6 16.40 3.61 -4.62
N ILE A 7 15.13 3.68 -5.04
CA ILE A 7 13.97 3.51 -4.16
C ILE A 7 13.98 2.12 -3.51
N GLN A 8 14.32 1.08 -4.28
CA GLN A 8 14.37 -0.29 -3.77
C GLN A 8 15.56 -0.54 -2.83
N ALA A 9 16.62 0.25 -2.96
CA ALA A 9 17.80 0.17 -2.11
C ALA A 9 17.67 0.99 -0.81
N LEU A 10 16.64 1.84 -0.69
CA LEU A 10 16.40 2.59 0.55
C LEU A 10 16.06 1.65 1.71
N ASP A 11 16.48 2.06 2.90
CA ASP A 11 16.11 1.36 4.12
C ASP A 11 14.57 1.29 4.23
N SER A 12 14.11 0.16 4.72
CA SER A 12 12.69 -0.05 4.97
C SER A 12 12.19 0.68 6.24
N ASP A 13 13.06 1.32 7.00
CA ASP A 13 12.64 2.12 8.15
C ASP A 13 11.97 3.43 7.71
N TRP A 14 10.65 3.35 7.49
CA TRP A 14 9.81 4.48 7.07
C TRP A 14 9.77 5.66 8.07
N ARG A 15 10.41 5.52 9.24
CA ARG A 15 10.49 6.58 10.26
C ARG A 15 11.48 7.66 9.89
N GLU A 16 12.35 7.40 8.95
CA GLU A 16 13.33 8.36 8.46
C GLU A 16 12.72 9.37 7.47
N ASP A 17 11.63 10.00 7.86
CA ASP A 17 10.95 11.03 7.07
C ASP A 17 11.57 12.43 7.20
N GLY A 18 12.59 12.57 8.04
CA GLY A 18 13.26 13.85 8.28
C GLY A 18 12.33 14.94 8.86
N GLY A 19 11.19 14.57 9.41
CA GLY A 19 10.16 15.50 9.87
C GLY A 19 9.26 16.03 8.75
N LEU A 20 9.38 15.50 7.52
CA LEU A 20 8.47 15.84 6.43
C LEU A 20 7.08 15.22 6.68
N THR A 21 6.08 15.95 6.24
CA THR A 21 4.71 15.45 6.11
C THR A 21 4.31 15.46 4.64
N VAL A 22 3.74 14.37 4.16
CA VAL A 22 3.21 14.29 2.80
C VAL A 22 1.71 13.97 2.89
N ASP A 23 0.93 14.64 2.07
CA ASP A 23 -0.46 14.31 1.78
C ASP A 23 -0.59 13.93 0.31
N CYS A 24 -0.89 12.66 0.04
CA CYS A 24 -1.03 12.12 -1.30
C CYS A 24 -2.49 12.19 -1.82
N SER A 25 -3.27 13.15 -1.41
CA SER A 25 -4.66 13.35 -1.84
C SER A 25 -4.75 13.91 -3.25
N PHE A 26 -4.29 13.14 -4.24
CA PHE A 26 -4.29 13.59 -5.64
C PHE A 26 -5.68 13.66 -6.27
N TYR A 27 -6.65 12.94 -5.72
CA TYR A 27 -8.00 12.85 -6.23
C TYR A 27 -9.01 13.33 -5.21
N GLU A 28 -10.09 13.91 -5.71
CA GLU A 28 -11.24 14.27 -4.89
C GLU A 28 -11.93 13.02 -4.37
N LEU A 29 -12.25 13.03 -3.08
CA LEU A 29 -13.01 12.00 -2.39
C LEU A 29 -14.28 12.65 -1.80
N PRO A 30 -15.32 11.87 -1.48
CA PRO A 30 -16.58 12.43 -0.93
C PRO A 30 -16.40 13.31 0.30
N ASP A 31 -15.35 13.08 1.07
CA ASP A 31 -15.05 13.76 2.33
C ASP A 31 -13.80 14.65 2.27
N ARG A 32 -13.17 14.78 1.10
CA ARG A 32 -11.92 15.53 0.95
C ARG A 32 -11.72 16.06 -0.47
N LEU A 33 -11.35 17.34 -0.58
CA LEU A 33 -10.94 17.94 -1.85
C LEU A 33 -9.60 17.36 -2.34
N ALA A 34 -9.41 17.32 -3.65
CA ALA A 34 -8.13 17.01 -4.25
C ALA A 34 -7.08 18.10 -3.91
N GLY A 35 -5.84 17.68 -3.76
CA GLY A 35 -4.75 18.61 -3.53
C GLY A 35 -3.73 18.04 -2.55
N GLY A 36 -2.73 17.31 -3.07
CA GLY A 36 -1.60 16.85 -2.28
C GLY A 36 -0.74 17.99 -1.78
N SER A 37 0.03 17.76 -0.73
CA SER A 37 0.96 18.73 -0.17
C SER A 37 2.19 18.06 0.44
N ILE A 38 3.27 18.83 0.54
CA ILE A 38 4.46 18.47 1.33
C ILE A 38 4.67 19.59 2.33
N GLY A 39 4.70 19.24 3.62
CA GLY A 39 4.91 20.18 4.74
C GLY A 39 6.12 19.78 5.59
N GLY A 40 6.48 20.65 6.53
CA GLY A 40 7.62 20.42 7.43
C GLY A 40 8.98 20.57 6.73
N ILE A 41 9.04 21.27 5.60
CA ILE A 41 10.27 21.45 4.82
C ILE A 41 11.22 22.40 5.54
N ASP A 42 12.47 22.00 5.68
CA ASP A 42 13.58 22.85 6.07
C ASP A 42 14.74 22.78 5.05
N HIS A 43 15.88 23.38 5.37
CA HIS A 43 17.00 23.51 4.45
C HIS A 43 17.83 22.24 4.25
N VAL A 44 17.55 21.16 5.01
CA VAL A 44 18.31 19.91 4.98
C VAL A 44 17.44 18.68 4.74
N ASN A 45 16.12 18.75 4.99
CA ASN A 45 15.28 17.56 5.01
C ASN A 45 14.58 17.24 3.68
N LEU A 46 14.60 18.14 2.68
CA LEU A 46 13.97 17.87 1.39
C LEU A 46 14.89 16.98 0.52
N THR A 47 15.02 15.73 0.92
CA THR A 47 15.74 14.69 0.17
C THR A 47 14.77 13.70 -0.46
N LEU A 48 15.24 12.95 -1.48
CA LEU A 48 14.43 11.91 -2.10
C LEU A 48 14.02 10.85 -1.07
N GLU A 49 14.94 10.45 -0.21
CA GLU A 49 14.73 9.47 0.84
C GLU A 49 13.61 9.91 1.79
N HIS A 50 13.71 11.10 2.36
CA HIS A 50 12.70 11.62 3.30
C HIS A 50 11.33 11.77 2.65
N VAL A 51 11.27 12.23 1.40
CA VAL A 51 9.99 12.33 0.67
C VAL A 51 9.36 10.97 0.46
N ILE A 52 10.14 9.93 0.12
CA ILE A 52 9.62 8.57 -0.07
C ILE A 52 9.11 8.00 1.25
N HIS A 53 9.86 8.15 2.34
CA HIS A 53 9.45 7.68 3.66
C HIS A 53 8.17 8.40 4.14
N ALA A 54 8.11 9.72 4.01
CA ALA A 54 6.92 10.49 4.36
C ALA A 54 5.70 10.10 3.51
N THR A 55 5.92 9.83 2.22
CA THR A 55 4.88 9.33 1.29
C THR A 55 4.37 7.96 1.71
N ALA A 56 5.25 7.02 2.02
CA ALA A 56 4.87 5.68 2.48
C ALA A 56 4.05 5.74 3.78
N LYS A 57 4.46 6.60 4.71
CA LYS A 57 3.74 6.86 5.96
C LYS A 57 2.32 7.40 5.73
N ASP A 58 2.15 8.28 4.75
CA ASP A 58 0.83 8.78 4.37
C ASP A 58 -0.03 7.67 3.76
N PHE A 59 0.50 6.87 2.85
CA PHE A 59 -0.20 5.71 2.32
C PHE A 59 -0.64 4.74 3.43
N GLY A 60 0.23 4.44 4.39
CA GLY A 60 -0.15 3.61 5.55
C GLY A 60 -1.36 4.17 6.29
N ARG A 61 -1.36 5.50 6.56
CA ARG A 61 -2.50 6.18 7.19
C ARG A 61 -3.78 6.13 6.35
N GLN A 62 -3.66 6.29 5.03
CA GLN A 62 -4.81 6.20 4.12
C GLN A 62 -5.40 4.79 4.09
N TYR A 63 -4.56 3.74 4.02
CA TYR A 63 -5.02 2.35 4.10
C TYR A 63 -5.78 2.07 5.40
N ARG A 64 -5.26 2.51 6.54
CA ARG A 64 -5.93 2.38 7.82
C ARG A 64 -7.29 3.09 7.82
N ARG A 65 -7.34 4.34 7.38
CA ARG A 65 -8.58 5.11 7.28
C ARG A 65 -9.64 4.41 6.42
N PHE A 66 -9.27 3.89 5.26
CA PHE A 66 -10.20 3.15 4.41
C PHE A 66 -10.65 1.84 5.08
N ALA A 67 -9.77 1.14 5.76
CA ALA A 67 -10.14 -0.05 6.51
C ALA A 67 -11.13 0.28 7.64
N GLU A 68 -10.93 1.36 8.39
CA GLU A 68 -11.85 1.83 9.42
C GLU A 68 -13.22 2.16 8.84
N GLN A 69 -13.28 2.85 7.71
CA GLN A 69 -14.55 3.13 7.01
C GLN A 69 -15.25 1.85 6.54
N LEU A 70 -14.50 0.86 6.05
CA LEU A 70 -15.07 -0.44 5.65
C LEU A 70 -15.59 -1.25 6.86
N CYS A 71 -14.97 -1.11 8.03
CA CYS A 71 -15.40 -1.79 9.25
C CYS A 71 -16.79 -1.33 9.72
N ASP A 72 -17.21 -0.12 9.35
CA ASP A 72 -18.57 0.37 9.64
C ASP A 72 -19.65 -0.41 8.85
N TYR A 73 -19.25 -1.03 7.73
CA TYR A 73 -20.14 -1.78 6.85
C TYR A 73 -19.99 -3.31 6.96
N ALA A 74 -18.81 -3.79 7.38
CA ALA A 74 -18.54 -5.22 7.45
C ALA A 74 -17.64 -5.54 8.65
N ARG A 75 -17.90 -6.67 9.33
CA ARG A 75 -17.02 -7.13 10.42
C ARG A 75 -15.67 -7.52 9.84
N PHE A 76 -14.62 -6.85 10.31
CA PHE A 76 -13.25 -7.17 9.95
C PHE A 76 -12.83 -8.47 10.64
N SER A 77 -12.38 -9.47 9.89
CA SER A 77 -12.03 -10.80 10.44
C SER A 77 -10.64 -10.89 11.08
N GLY A 78 -9.93 -9.78 11.17
CA GLY A 78 -8.71 -9.68 11.97
C GLY A 78 -7.40 -10.10 11.28
N SER A 79 -7.35 -10.33 9.97
CA SER A 79 -6.10 -10.55 9.25
C SER A 79 -6.05 -9.77 7.94
N LEU A 80 -4.85 -9.26 7.60
CA LEU A 80 -4.58 -8.52 6.38
C LEU A 80 -3.86 -9.41 5.37
N TYR A 81 -4.35 -9.46 4.15
CA TYR A 81 -3.65 -10.10 3.05
C TYR A 81 -3.09 -9.06 2.09
N LEU A 82 -1.77 -8.98 2.02
CA LEU A 82 -1.05 -8.00 1.24
C LEU A 82 -0.67 -8.56 -0.12
N SER A 83 -1.15 -7.94 -1.18
CA SER A 83 -0.92 -8.36 -2.55
C SER A 83 -0.71 -7.19 -3.51
N GLY A 84 -0.35 -7.53 -4.74
CA GLY A 84 -0.11 -6.56 -5.80
C GLY A 84 1.31 -6.04 -5.88
N GLY A 85 1.70 -5.65 -7.09
CA GLY A 85 3.08 -5.32 -7.44
C GLY A 85 3.69 -4.17 -6.62
N ALA A 86 2.91 -3.16 -6.25
CA ALA A 86 3.38 -2.03 -5.45
C ALA A 86 3.82 -2.47 -4.05
N ILE A 87 3.00 -3.27 -3.38
CA ILE A 87 3.28 -3.78 -2.02
C ILE A 87 4.42 -4.80 -2.04
N LEU A 88 4.44 -5.70 -3.03
CA LEU A 88 5.45 -6.77 -3.09
C LEU A 88 6.84 -6.26 -3.45
N LYS A 89 6.92 -5.23 -4.31
CA LYS A 89 8.18 -4.68 -4.81
C LYS A 89 8.73 -3.52 -3.97
N ASN A 90 7.94 -2.98 -3.06
CA ASN A 90 8.33 -1.84 -2.25
C ASN A 90 8.27 -2.17 -0.75
N PRO A 91 9.42 -2.51 -0.13
CA PRO A 91 9.48 -2.86 1.30
C PRO A 91 9.03 -1.72 2.21
N ILE A 92 9.38 -0.46 1.89
CA ILE A 92 9.01 0.72 2.68
C ILE A 92 7.49 0.87 2.74
N LEU A 93 6.81 0.81 1.57
CA LEU A 93 5.37 0.90 1.52
C LEU A 93 4.70 -0.25 2.28
N ARG A 94 5.20 -1.49 2.09
CA ARG A 94 4.68 -2.65 2.79
C ARG A 94 4.79 -2.49 4.30
N GLN A 95 5.94 -2.08 4.80
CA GLN A 95 6.15 -1.87 6.23
C GLN A 95 5.24 -0.76 6.78
N ALA A 96 5.14 0.38 6.09
CA ALA A 96 4.28 1.48 6.50
C ALA A 96 2.80 1.06 6.59
N VAL A 97 2.33 0.26 5.63
CA VAL A 97 0.95 -0.26 5.65
C VAL A 97 0.75 -1.26 6.78
N THR A 98 1.68 -2.21 6.99
CA THR A 98 1.55 -3.21 8.06
C THR A 98 1.59 -2.59 9.45
N GLU A 99 2.47 -1.62 9.67
CA GLU A 99 2.55 -0.91 10.95
C GLU A 99 1.31 -0.02 11.19
N ALA A 100 0.82 0.66 10.17
CA ALA A 100 -0.38 1.47 10.31
C ALA A 100 -1.64 0.65 10.59
N MET A 101 -1.75 -0.54 9.99
CA MET A 101 -2.88 -1.45 10.19
C MET A 101 -2.83 -2.15 11.54
N ASP A 102 -1.62 -2.43 12.06
CA ASP A 102 -1.38 -3.06 13.38
C ASP A 102 -2.23 -4.34 13.61
N ILE A 103 -2.32 -5.19 12.61
CA ILE A 103 -3.02 -6.48 12.65
C ILE A 103 -2.17 -7.58 12.02
N PRO A 104 -2.40 -8.87 12.36
CA PRO A 104 -1.73 -9.98 11.72
C PRO A 104 -1.86 -9.91 10.20
N HIS A 105 -0.78 -10.16 9.48
CA HIS A 105 -0.77 -10.06 8.03
C HIS A 105 -0.06 -11.23 7.36
N THR A 106 -0.41 -11.48 6.11
CA THR A 106 0.24 -12.43 5.21
C THR A 106 0.55 -11.73 3.91
N VAL A 107 1.75 -11.93 3.40
CA VAL A 107 2.19 -11.37 2.12
C VAL A 107 2.00 -12.42 1.04
N ALA A 108 1.39 -12.04 -0.09
CA ALA A 108 1.24 -12.91 -1.24
C ALA A 108 2.59 -13.40 -1.77
N ALA A 109 2.64 -14.65 -2.19
CA ALA A 109 3.85 -15.24 -2.76
C ALA A 109 4.18 -14.73 -4.17
N SER A 110 3.19 -14.16 -4.89
CA SER A 110 3.32 -13.66 -6.26
C SER A 110 2.49 -12.41 -6.49
N ALA A 111 2.96 -11.56 -7.39
CA ALA A 111 2.21 -10.40 -7.88
C ALA A 111 1.12 -10.77 -8.92
N ASP A 112 1.14 -12.01 -9.42
CA ASP A 112 0.30 -12.48 -10.53
C ASP A 112 -1.05 -13.05 -10.07
N GLU A 113 -1.64 -12.48 -9.04
CA GLU A 113 -2.91 -12.97 -8.46
C GLU A 113 -4.08 -12.89 -9.43
N VAL A 114 -4.08 -11.88 -10.32
CA VAL A 114 -5.12 -11.74 -11.35
C VAL A 114 -5.11 -12.95 -12.27
N TYR A 115 -3.93 -13.38 -12.74
CA TYR A 115 -3.80 -14.58 -13.57
C TYR A 115 -4.17 -15.83 -12.80
N GLY A 116 -3.72 -15.95 -11.56
CA GLY A 116 -4.08 -17.05 -10.67
C GLY A 116 -5.60 -17.14 -10.43
N GLY A 117 -6.25 -16.01 -10.24
CA GLY A 117 -7.72 -15.91 -10.11
C GLY A 117 -8.45 -16.31 -11.38
N LEU A 118 -8.03 -15.78 -12.53
CA LEU A 118 -8.57 -16.14 -13.85
C LEU A 118 -8.39 -17.63 -14.16
N PHE A 119 -7.21 -18.19 -13.86
CA PHE A 119 -6.95 -19.61 -14.05
C PHE A 119 -7.88 -20.50 -13.20
N LYS A 120 -8.06 -20.14 -11.91
CA LYS A 120 -9.00 -20.85 -11.02
C LYS A 120 -10.44 -20.77 -11.54
N LEU A 121 -10.85 -19.60 -12.03
CA LEU A 121 -12.17 -19.42 -12.60
C LEU A 121 -12.37 -20.24 -13.87
N ALA A 122 -11.39 -20.20 -14.78
CA ALA A 122 -11.41 -20.99 -16.02
C ALA A 122 -11.48 -22.48 -15.72
N LYS A 123 -10.65 -22.98 -14.79
CA LYS A 123 -10.68 -24.38 -14.36
C LYS A 123 -12.05 -24.77 -13.82
N LYS A 124 -12.64 -23.95 -12.94
CA LYS A 124 -13.99 -24.20 -12.40
C LYS A 124 -15.05 -24.27 -13.50
N CYS A 125 -14.95 -23.43 -14.53
CA CYS A 125 -15.86 -23.46 -15.67
C CYS A 125 -15.71 -24.72 -16.53
N VAL A 126 -14.48 -25.25 -16.65
CA VAL A 126 -14.22 -26.51 -17.39
C VAL A 126 -14.71 -27.71 -16.56
N ASP A 127 -14.30 -27.80 -15.30
CA ASP A 127 -14.66 -28.91 -14.39
C ASP A 127 -16.19 -28.96 -14.15
N GLY A 128 -16.88 -27.81 -14.17
CA GLY A 128 -18.34 -27.72 -14.05
C GLY A 128 -19.13 -28.12 -15.30
N ARG A 129 -18.47 -28.31 -16.45
CA ARG A 129 -19.10 -28.80 -17.70
C ARG A 129 -19.09 -30.31 -17.82
N GLU A 130 -18.34 -31.02 -16.99
CA GLU A 130 -18.30 -32.49 -16.99
C GLU A 130 -19.43 -33.13 -16.21
N THR A 131 -20.39 -32.33 -15.71
CA THR A 131 -21.54 -32.82 -14.92
C THR A 131 -22.88 -32.41 -15.57
N ILE A 132 -23.07 -32.77 -16.87
CA ILE A 132 -24.39 -32.82 -17.51
C ILE A 132 -24.55 -34.17 -18.22
#